data_c64e9d8247c6015cfed0184a12cd72bf
#
_entry.id   c64e9d8247c6015cfed0184a12cd72bf
#
_cell.length_a   1.000
_cell.length_b   1.000
_cell.length_c   1.000
_cell.angle_alpha   90.00
_cell.angle_beta   90.00
_cell.angle_gamma   90.00
#
_symmetry.space_group_name_H-M   'P 1'
#
loop_
_entity.id
_entity.type
_entity.pdbx_description
1 polymer ?
#
loop_
_entity_poly.entity_id
_entity_poly.type
_entity_poly.pdbx_seq_one_letter_code
_entity_poly.pdbx_strand_id
1 'polypeptide(L)'
;MSEHEILAVRGIARVEDRRRLGPDAQVDDKAMVFAAADPALTDPFLFLAEDWFSSPGFEWHPHRGIETVTTVVDGVLEHGDNLGNTGALEPGDVQWMTAGRGIIHRELAYRNEHAHTLQLWLNLPAARKLTDTRYQDLLATGRPRVTRPVRRWTSSPAPSTASPARR
;
A
#
# COMPACT_ATOMS: atom_id res chain seq x y z
N MET A 1 -5.18 13.23 -41.27
CA MET A 1 -4.87 14.14 -40.15
C MET A 1 -4.71 13.23 -38.94
N SER A 2 -3.49 12.93 -38.51
CA SER A 2 -3.21 12.07 -37.36
C SER A 2 -3.44 12.86 -36.08
N GLU A 3 -4.42 12.45 -35.28
CA GLU A 3 -4.56 12.92 -33.92
C GLU A 3 -3.32 12.45 -33.14
N HIS A 4 -2.44 13.38 -32.83
CA HIS A 4 -1.39 13.15 -31.86
C HIS A 4 -2.06 13.12 -30.49
N GLU A 5 -2.27 11.91 -29.97
CA GLU A 5 -2.65 11.71 -28.58
C GLU A 5 -1.56 12.32 -27.70
N ILE A 6 -1.86 13.48 -27.11
CA ILE A 6 -0.97 14.13 -26.16
C ILE A 6 -0.97 13.26 -24.91
N LEU A 7 0.03 12.38 -24.80
CA LEU A 7 0.25 11.63 -23.57
C LEU A 7 0.49 12.63 -22.44
N ALA A 8 -0.40 12.65 -21.47
CA ALA A 8 -0.25 13.48 -20.29
C ALA A 8 1.04 13.10 -19.56
N VAL A 9 1.99 14.02 -19.50
CA VAL A 9 3.23 13.84 -18.73
C VAL A 9 2.88 13.95 -17.26
N ARG A 10 2.98 12.83 -16.53
CA ARG A 10 2.83 12.82 -15.08
C ARG A 10 4.12 13.28 -14.43
N GLY A 11 4.04 14.36 -13.67
CA GLY A 11 5.13 14.83 -12.80
C GLY A 11 4.98 14.28 -11.37
N ILE A 12 6.02 14.46 -10.55
CA ILE A 12 5.95 14.25 -9.11
C ILE A 12 5.37 15.52 -8.51
N ALA A 13 4.19 15.40 -7.89
CA ALA A 13 3.53 16.52 -7.23
C ALA A 13 4.08 16.74 -5.81
N ARG A 14 4.49 15.66 -5.12
CA ARG A 14 4.96 15.70 -3.74
C ARG A 14 5.89 14.53 -3.45
N VAL A 15 6.87 14.74 -2.59
CA VAL A 15 7.73 13.70 -2.00
C VAL A 15 7.66 13.88 -0.49
N GLU A 16 7.45 12.80 0.22
CA GLU A 16 7.41 12.78 1.68
C GLU A 16 8.40 11.73 2.20
N ASP A 17 9.03 12.03 3.32
CA ASP A 17 9.82 11.06 4.05
C ASP A 17 8.91 10.17 4.88
N ARG A 18 9.18 8.87 4.90
CA ARG A 18 8.46 7.95 5.79
C ARG A 18 8.69 8.36 7.25
N ARG A 19 7.62 8.35 8.03
CA ARG A 19 7.67 8.65 9.46
C ARG A 19 7.67 7.36 10.27
N ARG A 20 8.76 7.06 10.93
CA ARG A 20 8.85 5.94 11.85
C ARG A 20 7.97 6.19 13.09
N LEU A 21 7.18 5.20 13.47
CA LEU A 21 6.23 5.27 14.60
C LEU A 21 6.67 4.39 15.77
N GLY A 22 7.61 3.46 15.52
CA GLY A 22 8.12 2.52 16.50
C GLY A 22 7.16 1.36 16.77
N PRO A 23 7.51 0.50 17.74
CA PRO A 23 6.71 -0.66 18.08
C PRO A 23 5.40 -0.31 18.78
N ASP A 24 4.45 -1.23 18.73
CA ASP A 24 3.24 -1.20 19.53
C ASP A 24 2.85 -2.64 19.99
N ALA A 25 1.60 -2.83 20.41
CA ALA A 25 1.15 -4.14 20.89
C ALA A 25 1.01 -5.20 19.77
N GLN A 26 1.03 -4.80 18.51
CA GLN A 26 0.78 -5.68 17.35
C GLN A 26 2.03 -5.91 16.50
N VAL A 27 2.94 -4.93 16.47
CA VAL A 27 4.10 -4.94 15.57
C VAL A 27 5.39 -4.58 16.30
N ASP A 28 6.50 -5.18 15.86
CA ASP A 28 7.84 -4.90 16.41
C ASP A 28 8.35 -3.52 16.01
N ASP A 29 7.93 -3.04 14.84
CA ASP A 29 8.19 -1.67 14.35
C ASP A 29 7.20 -1.32 13.24
N LYS A 30 6.94 -0.03 13.05
CA LYS A 30 6.12 0.47 11.94
C LYS A 30 6.57 1.83 11.45
N ALA A 31 6.29 2.10 10.19
CA ALA A 31 6.43 3.42 9.62
C ALA A 31 5.20 3.81 8.78
N MET A 32 4.80 5.06 8.88
CA MET A 32 3.85 5.65 7.96
C MET A 32 4.62 6.18 6.75
N VAL A 33 4.41 5.55 5.60
CA VAL A 33 5.03 5.95 4.33
C VAL A 33 4.22 7.07 3.69
N PHE A 34 2.89 6.98 3.81
CA PHE A 34 1.95 7.94 3.28
C PHE A 34 0.69 7.97 4.15
N ALA A 35 0.17 9.15 4.42
CA ALA A 35 -1.15 9.34 5.04
C ALA A 35 -1.90 10.46 4.33
N ALA A 36 -3.18 10.21 4.02
CA ALA A 36 -4.03 11.21 3.38
C ALA A 36 -4.28 12.39 4.32
N ALA A 37 -3.57 13.49 4.13
CA ALA A 37 -3.81 14.74 4.83
C ALA A 37 -4.99 15.51 4.21
N ASP A 38 -5.16 15.39 2.90
CA ASP A 38 -6.25 16.00 2.13
C ASP A 38 -6.85 14.95 1.18
N PRO A 39 -8.01 14.36 1.50
CA PRO A 39 -8.66 13.37 0.66
C PRO A 39 -8.99 13.87 -0.76
N ALA A 40 -9.21 15.17 -0.95
CA ALA A 40 -9.47 15.72 -2.27
C ALA A 40 -8.28 15.60 -3.23
N LEU A 41 -7.07 15.52 -2.68
CA LEU A 41 -5.83 15.34 -3.45
C LEU A 41 -5.36 13.89 -3.53
N THR A 42 -5.79 13.03 -2.63
CA THR A 42 -5.22 11.69 -2.45
C THR A 42 -6.21 10.57 -2.72
N ASP A 43 -7.53 10.83 -2.76
CA ASP A 43 -8.51 9.80 -3.08
C ASP A 43 -8.16 9.07 -4.39
N PRO A 44 -8.17 7.76 -4.46
CA PRO A 44 -8.67 6.82 -3.45
C PRO A 44 -7.63 6.36 -2.39
N PHE A 45 -6.43 6.90 -2.36
CA PHE A 45 -5.38 6.47 -1.45
C PHE A 45 -5.60 7.05 -0.04
N LEU A 46 -5.78 6.18 0.96
CA LEU A 46 -6.01 6.55 2.36
C LEU A 46 -4.71 6.61 3.15
N PHE A 47 -3.93 5.55 3.11
CA PHE A 47 -2.58 5.51 3.66
C PHE A 47 -1.77 4.33 3.11
N LEU A 48 -0.45 4.40 3.30
CA LEU A 48 0.49 3.31 3.12
C LEU A 48 1.32 3.18 4.39
N ALA A 49 1.21 2.05 5.05
CA ALA A 49 2.05 1.67 6.19
C ALA A 49 3.12 0.66 5.77
N GLU A 50 4.21 0.65 6.50
CA GLU A 50 5.27 -0.34 6.44
C GLU A 50 5.41 -0.93 7.85
N ASP A 51 5.22 -2.25 7.98
CA ASP A 51 5.12 -2.93 9.26
C ASP A 51 6.09 -4.11 9.33
N TRP A 52 6.75 -4.25 10.48
CA TRP A 52 7.60 -5.39 10.83
C TRP A 52 7.06 -6.05 12.08
N PHE A 53 6.77 -7.33 12.02
CA PHE A 53 6.22 -8.06 13.15
C PHE A 53 6.62 -9.54 13.14
N SER A 54 6.71 -10.12 14.33
CA SER A 54 6.94 -11.54 14.52
C SER A 54 5.72 -12.19 15.18
N SER A 55 5.37 -11.75 16.38
CA SER A 55 4.20 -12.22 17.11
C SER A 55 3.73 -11.09 18.06
N PRO A 56 2.44 -10.87 18.19
CA PRO A 56 1.28 -11.58 17.61
C PRO A 56 0.92 -11.20 16.17
N GLY A 57 1.39 -10.05 15.61
CA GLY A 57 0.88 -9.49 14.37
C GLY A 57 -0.51 -8.87 14.54
N PHE A 58 -1.25 -8.75 13.46
CA PHE A 58 -2.60 -8.17 13.45
C PHE A 58 -3.64 -9.26 13.68
N GLU A 59 -4.07 -9.43 14.92
CA GLU A 59 -5.14 -10.34 15.31
C GLU A 59 -6.49 -9.93 14.69
N TRP A 60 -7.55 -10.70 14.93
CA TRP A 60 -8.86 -10.52 14.34
C TRP A 60 -9.37 -9.08 14.45
N HIS A 61 -9.52 -8.41 13.30
CA HIS A 61 -9.98 -7.03 13.21
C HIS A 61 -10.86 -6.81 11.97
N PRO A 62 -11.80 -5.83 11.99
CA PRO A 62 -12.74 -5.61 10.91
C PRO A 62 -12.27 -4.54 9.92
N HIS A 63 -12.66 -4.71 8.64
CA HIS A 63 -12.64 -3.67 7.61
C HIS A 63 -14.00 -3.54 6.93
N ARG A 64 -14.33 -2.33 6.47
CA ARG A 64 -15.56 -2.06 5.71
C ARG A 64 -15.41 -0.83 4.83
N GLY A 65 -15.92 -0.92 3.59
CA GLY A 65 -15.99 0.21 2.65
C GLY A 65 -14.64 0.63 2.06
N ILE A 66 -13.64 -0.21 2.21
CA ILE A 66 -12.28 0.00 1.70
C ILE A 66 -11.75 -1.25 1.01
N GLU A 67 -10.61 -1.09 0.36
CA GLU A 67 -9.76 -2.19 -0.06
C GLU A 67 -8.42 -2.09 0.65
N THR A 68 -7.79 -3.23 0.94
CA THR A 68 -6.40 -3.31 1.42
C THR A 68 -5.56 -4.05 0.40
N VAL A 69 -4.34 -3.55 0.17
CA VAL A 69 -3.35 -4.17 -0.70
C VAL A 69 -2.11 -4.42 0.13
N THR A 70 -1.92 -5.67 0.51
CA THR A 70 -0.78 -6.10 1.32
C THR A 70 0.29 -6.69 0.42
N THR A 71 1.50 -6.15 0.48
CA THR A 71 2.68 -6.67 -0.23
C THR A 71 3.65 -7.22 0.79
N VAL A 72 4.04 -8.47 0.68
CA VAL A 72 5.09 -9.05 1.51
C VAL A 72 6.46 -8.68 0.93
N VAL A 73 7.29 -8.05 1.75
CA VAL A 73 8.65 -7.63 1.40
C VAL A 73 9.65 -8.70 1.81
N ASP A 74 9.48 -9.25 3.03
CA ASP A 74 10.31 -10.30 3.58
C ASP A 74 9.52 -11.11 4.61
N GLY A 75 9.98 -12.35 4.89
CA GLY A 75 9.25 -13.27 5.76
C GLY A 75 8.01 -13.87 5.10
N VAL A 76 7.10 -14.43 5.90
CA VAL A 76 5.86 -15.05 5.42
C VAL A 76 4.68 -14.54 6.22
N LEU A 77 3.66 -14.03 5.53
CA LEU A 77 2.42 -13.55 6.12
C LEU A 77 1.34 -14.62 6.05
N GLU A 78 0.84 -15.05 7.20
CA GLU A 78 -0.37 -15.87 7.30
C GLU A 78 -1.60 -14.98 7.35
N HIS A 79 -2.57 -15.26 6.50
CA HIS A 79 -3.85 -14.58 6.45
C HIS A 79 -4.99 -15.55 6.76
N GLY A 80 -6.02 -15.05 7.46
CA GLY A 80 -7.27 -15.78 7.67
C GLY A 80 -8.44 -14.84 7.85
N ASP A 81 -9.65 -15.24 7.43
CA ASP A 81 -10.86 -14.42 7.58
C ASP A 81 -12.06 -15.20 8.11
N ASN A 82 -13.12 -14.46 8.47
CA ASN A 82 -14.36 -15.01 8.99
C ASN A 82 -15.25 -15.68 7.92
N LEU A 83 -14.86 -15.68 6.66
CA LEU A 83 -15.54 -16.38 5.56
C LEU A 83 -14.90 -17.74 5.26
N GLY A 84 -13.81 -18.09 5.96
CA GLY A 84 -13.11 -19.35 5.83
C GLY A 84 -11.94 -19.31 4.83
N ASN A 85 -11.59 -18.14 4.31
CA ASN A 85 -10.38 -18.01 3.49
C ASN A 85 -9.17 -18.04 4.42
N THR A 86 -8.17 -18.83 4.04
CA THR A 86 -6.87 -18.92 4.72
C THR A 86 -5.78 -19.06 3.67
N GLY A 87 -4.60 -18.53 3.97
CA GLY A 87 -3.45 -18.62 3.06
C GLY A 87 -2.18 -18.10 3.69
N ALA A 88 -1.08 -18.28 2.97
CA ALA A 88 0.20 -17.70 3.28
C ALA A 88 0.75 -16.99 2.04
N LEU A 89 1.34 -15.82 2.26
CA LEU A 89 1.95 -14.99 1.23
C LEU A 89 3.46 -14.95 1.48
N GLU A 90 4.21 -15.18 0.40
CA GLU A 90 5.67 -15.18 0.40
C GLU A 90 6.24 -13.84 -0.10
N PRO A 91 7.55 -13.57 0.05
CA PRO A 91 8.16 -12.35 -0.43
C PRO A 91 7.90 -12.06 -1.90
N GLY A 92 7.38 -10.88 -2.16
CA GLY A 92 6.96 -10.44 -3.49
C GLY A 92 5.51 -10.74 -3.83
N ASP A 93 4.78 -11.55 -3.07
CA ASP A 93 3.34 -11.73 -3.25
C ASP A 93 2.57 -10.48 -2.83
N VAL A 94 1.42 -10.29 -3.47
CA VAL A 94 0.50 -9.20 -3.17
C VAL A 94 -0.90 -9.78 -3.01
N GLN A 95 -1.55 -9.46 -1.90
CA GLN A 95 -2.95 -9.76 -1.69
C GLN A 95 -3.77 -8.48 -1.79
N TRP A 96 -4.76 -8.48 -2.67
CA TRP A 96 -5.74 -7.41 -2.77
C TRP A 96 -7.07 -7.88 -2.20
N MET A 97 -7.45 -7.33 -1.05
CA MET A 97 -8.72 -7.63 -0.38
C MET A 97 -9.70 -6.48 -0.58
N THR A 98 -10.82 -6.74 -1.22
CA THR A 98 -11.98 -5.84 -1.22
C THR A 98 -12.82 -6.16 0.00
N ALA A 99 -12.76 -5.33 1.06
CA ALA A 99 -13.55 -5.53 2.26
C ALA A 99 -15.05 -5.26 2.04
N GLY A 100 -15.38 -4.33 1.17
CA GLY A 100 -16.75 -4.06 0.73
C GLY A 100 -17.74 -3.89 1.90
N ARG A 101 -18.78 -4.73 1.97
CA ARG A 101 -19.81 -4.70 3.02
C ARG A 101 -19.31 -5.04 4.42
N GLY A 102 -18.12 -5.61 4.52
CA GLY A 102 -17.45 -5.92 5.79
C GLY A 102 -16.78 -7.28 5.79
N ILE A 103 -15.65 -7.36 6.41
CA ILE A 103 -14.88 -8.57 6.66
C ILE A 103 -14.18 -8.45 8.01
N ILE A 104 -13.99 -9.57 8.68
CA ILE A 104 -13.12 -9.69 9.86
C ILE A 104 -11.98 -10.62 9.47
N HIS A 105 -10.74 -10.14 9.57
CA HIS A 105 -9.57 -10.92 9.20
C HIS A 105 -8.42 -10.76 10.20
N ARG A 106 -7.39 -11.56 10.02
CA ARG A 106 -6.13 -11.47 10.75
C ARG A 106 -4.96 -11.60 9.78
N GLU A 107 -3.83 -11.01 10.14
CA GLU A 107 -2.57 -11.08 9.42
C GLU A 107 -1.44 -11.33 10.44
N LEU A 108 -0.86 -12.52 10.42
CA LEU A 108 0.14 -12.95 11.40
C LEU A 108 1.44 -13.33 10.70
N ALA A 109 2.56 -13.19 11.39
CA ALA A 109 3.80 -13.81 10.95
C ALA A 109 3.67 -15.34 11.01
N TYR A 110 3.92 -16.02 9.89
CA TYR A 110 3.77 -17.46 9.80
C TYR A 110 4.67 -18.17 10.82
N ARG A 111 4.10 -19.07 11.62
CA ARG A 111 4.79 -19.79 12.70
C ARG A 111 5.52 -18.89 13.70
N ASN A 112 5.09 -17.64 13.87
CA ASN A 112 5.72 -16.63 14.74
C ASN A 112 7.19 -16.34 14.38
N GLU A 113 7.57 -16.49 13.12
CA GLU A 113 8.92 -16.13 12.66
C GLU A 113 9.02 -14.62 12.49
N HIS A 114 8.77 -14.12 11.29
CA HIS A 114 8.65 -12.68 11.04
C HIS A 114 7.89 -12.41 9.73
N ALA A 115 7.35 -11.21 9.63
CA ALA A 115 6.84 -10.67 8.39
C ALA A 115 7.20 -9.18 8.29
N HIS A 116 7.59 -8.76 7.09
CA HIS A 116 7.79 -7.36 6.72
C HIS A 116 6.85 -7.06 5.57
N THR A 117 5.95 -6.13 5.77
CA THR A 117 4.88 -5.84 4.82
C THR A 117 4.77 -4.36 4.49
N LEU A 118 4.23 -4.09 3.30
CA LEU A 118 3.67 -2.80 2.92
C LEU A 118 2.17 -2.97 2.78
N GLN A 119 1.38 -2.18 3.50
CA GLN A 119 -0.08 -2.23 3.42
C GLN A 119 -0.64 -0.88 2.97
N LEU A 120 -1.26 -0.89 1.78
CA LEU A 120 -1.97 0.26 1.20
C LEU A 120 -3.47 0.11 1.43
N TRP A 121 -4.13 1.15 1.92
CA TRP A 121 -5.57 1.22 1.98
C TRP A 121 -6.12 2.14 0.90
N LEU A 122 -7.15 1.63 0.20
CA LEU A 122 -7.86 2.33 -0.86
C LEU A 122 -9.31 2.55 -0.48
N ASN A 123 -9.80 3.76 -0.72
CA ASN A 123 -11.20 4.09 -0.52
C ASN A 123 -12.06 3.53 -1.65
N LEU A 124 -13.15 2.84 -1.31
CA LEU A 124 -14.15 2.47 -2.30
C LEU A 124 -15.09 3.66 -2.57
N PRO A 125 -15.47 3.90 -3.84
CA PRO A 125 -16.49 4.90 -4.17
C PRO A 125 -17.78 4.65 -3.39
N ALA A 126 -18.52 5.70 -3.07
CA ALA A 126 -19.75 5.62 -2.26
C ALA A 126 -20.73 4.53 -2.75
N ALA A 127 -20.94 4.44 -4.05
CA ALA A 127 -21.83 3.45 -4.66
C ALA A 127 -21.33 2.01 -4.55
N ARG A 128 -20.04 1.79 -4.22
CA ARG A 128 -19.41 0.46 -4.11
C ARG A 128 -18.97 0.09 -2.71
N LYS A 129 -19.17 0.94 -1.72
CA LYS A 129 -18.73 0.68 -0.34
C LYS A 129 -19.32 -0.60 0.28
N LEU A 130 -20.47 -1.04 -0.19
CA LEU A 130 -21.14 -2.24 0.31
C LEU A 130 -21.14 -3.39 -0.72
N THR A 131 -20.22 -3.39 -1.66
CA THR A 131 -20.04 -4.51 -2.58
C THR A 131 -19.67 -5.80 -1.85
N ASP A 132 -19.75 -6.94 -2.54
CA ASP A 132 -19.33 -8.21 -1.98
C ASP A 132 -17.82 -8.21 -1.69
N THR A 133 -17.45 -8.89 -0.61
CA THR A 133 -16.04 -9.16 -0.27
C THR A 133 -15.41 -10.08 -1.32
N ARG A 134 -14.17 -9.80 -1.65
CA ARG A 134 -13.38 -10.67 -2.53
C ARG A 134 -11.90 -10.51 -2.28
N TYR A 135 -11.15 -11.53 -2.68
CA TYR A 135 -9.69 -11.52 -2.74
C TYR A 135 -9.19 -11.64 -4.17
N GLN A 136 -8.02 -11.09 -4.40
CA GLN A 136 -7.24 -11.27 -5.61
C GLN A 136 -5.76 -11.36 -5.20
N ASP A 137 -5.23 -12.58 -5.23
CA ASP A 137 -3.83 -12.81 -4.94
C ASP A 137 -3.00 -12.70 -6.21
N LEU A 138 -2.00 -11.84 -6.18
CA LEU A 138 -1.06 -11.58 -7.26
C LEU A 138 0.29 -12.19 -6.87
N LEU A 139 0.44 -13.49 -7.11
CA LEU A 139 1.65 -14.22 -6.74
C LEU A 139 2.86 -13.76 -7.57
N ALA A 140 4.00 -13.63 -6.91
CA ALA A 140 5.25 -13.19 -7.52
C ALA A 140 5.66 -14.06 -8.72
N THR A 141 5.38 -15.36 -8.66
CA THR A 141 5.66 -16.34 -9.72
C THR A 141 4.80 -16.17 -10.96
N GLY A 142 3.59 -15.62 -10.84
CA GLY A 142 2.63 -15.45 -11.93
C GLY A 142 2.70 -14.08 -12.61
N ARG A 143 3.49 -13.13 -12.09
CA ARG A 143 3.52 -11.77 -12.62
C ARG A 143 4.48 -11.64 -13.82
N PRO A 144 4.06 -10.97 -14.91
CA PRO A 144 4.96 -10.71 -16.03
C PRO A 144 6.09 -9.76 -15.58
N ARG A 145 7.33 -10.18 -15.81
CA ARG A 145 8.50 -9.32 -15.57
C ARG A 145 8.75 -8.45 -16.78
N VAL A 146 8.63 -7.14 -16.62
CA VAL A 146 9.01 -6.17 -17.66
C VAL A 146 10.44 -5.72 -17.37
N THR A 147 11.41 -6.22 -18.13
CA THR A 147 12.78 -5.72 -18.13
C THR A 147 12.84 -4.42 -18.92
N ARG A 148 12.76 -3.29 -18.25
CA ARG A 148 13.10 -1.98 -18.84
C ARG A 148 14.40 -1.50 -18.22
N PRO A 149 15.27 -0.77 -18.97
CA PRO A 149 16.39 -0.08 -18.34
C PRO A 149 15.87 0.84 -17.25
N VAL A 150 16.38 0.67 -16.02
CA VAL A 150 16.05 1.55 -14.91
C VAL A 150 16.51 2.95 -15.27
N ARG A 151 15.58 3.86 -15.55
CA ARG A 151 15.91 5.28 -15.66
C ARG A 151 16.20 5.77 -14.24
N ARG A 152 17.46 6.11 -13.99
CA ARG A 152 17.84 6.78 -12.75
C ARG A 152 17.10 8.12 -12.69
N TRP A 153 16.26 8.31 -11.68
CA TRP A 153 15.70 9.63 -11.38
C TRP A 153 16.85 10.53 -10.95
N THR A 154 17.18 11.52 -11.75
CA THR A 154 17.96 12.66 -11.28
C THR A 154 16.99 13.74 -10.91
N SER A 155 16.89 14.09 -9.63
CA SER A 155 16.19 15.29 -9.21
C SER A 155 16.90 16.49 -9.84
N SER A 156 16.24 17.18 -10.76
CA SER A 156 16.71 18.52 -11.14
C SER A 156 16.59 19.41 -9.91
N PRO A 157 17.64 20.18 -9.56
CA PRO A 157 17.51 21.14 -8.47
C PRO A 157 16.35 22.10 -8.79
N ALA A 158 15.52 22.39 -7.79
CA ALA A 158 14.45 23.35 -7.91
C ALA A 158 15.02 24.69 -8.40
N PRO A 159 14.34 25.41 -9.30
CA PRO A 159 14.81 26.71 -9.75
C PRO A 159 14.94 27.63 -8.53
N SER A 160 16.12 28.18 -8.32
CA SER A 160 16.41 29.17 -7.27
C SER A 160 15.51 30.38 -7.49
N THR A 161 14.56 30.62 -6.60
CA THR A 161 13.80 31.87 -6.53
C THR A 161 14.67 32.94 -5.89
N ALA A 162 15.70 33.39 -6.60
CA ALA A 162 16.37 34.62 -6.24
C ALA A 162 15.48 35.79 -6.63
N SER A 163 14.83 36.38 -5.65
CA SER A 163 14.10 37.66 -5.80
C SER A 163 15.11 38.76 -6.13
N PRO A 164 14.89 39.56 -7.17
CA PRO A 164 15.79 40.69 -7.43
C PRO A 164 15.60 41.73 -6.32
N ALA A 165 16.69 42.08 -5.66
CA ALA A 165 16.74 43.20 -4.71
C ALA A 165 16.32 44.50 -5.44
N ARG A 166 15.28 45.16 -4.98
CA ARG A 166 14.90 46.51 -5.41
C ARG A 166 15.93 47.49 -4.84
N ARG A 167 16.56 48.26 -5.73
CA ARG A 167 17.27 49.51 -5.39
C ARG A 167 16.26 50.65 -5.37
#